data_3eb0523a83fb71c995ca2ecb77afb1f5
#
_entry.id   3eb0523a83fb71c995ca2ecb77afb1f5
#
_cell.length_a   1.000
_cell.length_b   1.000
_cell.length_c   1.000
_cell.angle_alpha   90.00
_cell.angle_beta   90.00
_cell.angle_gamma   90.00
#
_symmetry.space_group_name_H-M   'P 1'
#
loop_
_entity.id
_entity.type
_entity.pdbx_description
1 polymer ?
#
loop_
_entity_poly.entity_id
_entity_poly.type
_entity_poly.pdbx_seq_one_letter_code
_entity_poly.pdbx_strand_id
1 'polypeptide(L)'
;MTDKKIRAALLQLGSNIGRKKGYDGPPVKDEEDCIYREEMYCQKEVWTRVTNVLAKLAFNTVIIDIAEGVRLDSHPEIATKGAWSKEELREEIFRLRALGLDPIPKFNFSPAHSAWMGDWAYRFGTPEFDVFCKDIIEETIDLFDTPTFFHIGEEEESAALQHNYISITRCPKKKAEDVRFLFDVILKKGVRPAIWMDPDVFEALEGDVPREVLFFTWNYGMQREVEMLEQTSDYMKMIHRYATLGYDVVPTVSTWSWHLNAKEIMKACKKHVPQERIAGYTTASWMLLRENKYFALVNDAYTFYAAYRDVFGTLPDTDKKPWELAD
;
A
#
# COMPACT_ATOMS: atom_id res chain seq x y z
N MET A 1 -20.96 -16.54 2.02
CA MET A 1 -20.28 -15.55 1.16
C MET A 1 -19.13 -16.27 0.50
N THR A 2 -19.06 -16.32 -0.83
CA THR A 2 -17.91 -16.86 -1.53
C THR A 2 -16.73 -15.97 -1.19
N ASP A 3 -15.71 -16.54 -0.58
CA ASP A 3 -14.49 -15.88 -0.11
C ASP A 3 -13.71 -15.33 -1.31
N LYS A 4 -14.07 -14.11 -1.74
CA LYS A 4 -13.56 -13.53 -2.97
C LYS A 4 -12.14 -12.98 -2.67
N LYS A 5 -11.13 -13.70 -3.12
CA LYS A 5 -9.72 -13.27 -2.99
C LYS A 5 -9.51 -11.83 -3.45
N ILE A 6 -8.74 -11.06 -2.69
CA ILE A 6 -8.34 -9.69 -3.02
C ILE A 6 -7.50 -9.69 -4.30
N ARG A 7 -7.83 -8.83 -5.23
CA ARG A 7 -7.01 -8.46 -6.39
C ARG A 7 -6.92 -6.94 -6.40
N ALA A 8 -5.88 -6.44 -5.75
CA ALA A 8 -5.73 -5.03 -5.47
C ALA A 8 -4.66 -4.37 -6.34
N ALA A 9 -4.87 -3.09 -6.64
CA ALA A 9 -3.82 -2.19 -7.06
C ALA A 9 -3.67 -1.09 -6.01
N LEU A 10 -2.43 -0.79 -5.61
CA LEU A 10 -2.12 0.36 -4.78
C LEU A 10 -1.86 1.55 -5.70
N LEU A 11 -2.59 2.64 -5.46
CA LEU A 11 -2.47 3.90 -6.19
C LEU A 11 -2.15 5.04 -5.22
N GLN A 12 -1.14 5.83 -5.57
CA GLN A 12 -0.72 6.99 -4.78
C GLN A 12 -1.57 8.22 -5.11
N LEU A 13 -2.44 8.64 -4.19
CA LEU A 13 -3.15 9.91 -4.26
C LEU A 13 -2.23 11.04 -3.80
N GLY A 14 -1.61 10.90 -2.62
CA GLY A 14 -0.51 11.74 -2.18
C GLY A 14 0.82 11.33 -2.81
N SER A 15 1.78 12.23 -2.79
CA SER A 15 3.11 12.04 -3.39
C SER A 15 4.27 12.22 -2.40
N ASN A 16 4.00 12.79 -1.21
CA ASN A 16 5.03 13.17 -0.25
C ASN A 16 5.34 12.02 0.73
N ILE A 17 5.82 10.90 0.20
CA ILE A 17 6.17 9.71 0.99
C ILE A 17 7.67 9.57 1.25
N GLY A 18 8.52 10.29 0.52
CA GLY A 18 9.97 10.20 0.62
C GLY A 18 10.59 11.35 1.40
N ARG A 19 11.18 12.29 0.67
CA ARG A 19 11.93 13.42 1.25
C ARG A 19 11.03 14.45 1.89
N LYS A 20 11.47 14.95 3.05
CA LYS A 20 10.80 16.08 3.73
C LYS A 20 11.05 17.39 3.02
N LYS A 21 10.19 18.37 3.27
CA LYS A 21 10.37 19.74 2.80
C LYS A 21 11.73 20.29 3.24
N GLY A 22 12.48 20.87 2.29
CA GLY A 22 13.79 21.44 2.58
C GLY A 22 14.93 20.44 2.73
N TYR A 23 14.75 19.20 2.32
CA TYR A 23 15.83 18.21 2.28
C TYR A 23 16.94 18.65 1.32
N ASP A 24 18.17 18.75 1.82
CA ASP A 24 19.38 19.17 1.10
C ASP A 24 20.44 18.04 0.98
N GLY A 25 20.04 16.81 1.29
CA GLY A 25 20.91 15.63 1.22
C GLY A 25 21.25 15.21 -0.22
N PRO A 26 22.07 14.16 -0.39
CA PRO A 26 22.50 13.70 -1.71
C PRO A 26 21.34 13.29 -2.60
N PRO A 27 21.46 13.44 -3.94
CA PRO A 27 20.43 12.99 -4.88
C PRO A 27 20.22 11.48 -4.79
N VAL A 28 18.99 11.02 -4.94
CA VAL A 28 18.63 9.59 -5.04
C VAL A 28 18.30 9.23 -6.47
N LYS A 29 18.43 7.93 -6.79
CA LYS A 29 18.35 7.41 -8.15
C LYS A 29 17.00 7.69 -8.85
N ASP A 30 15.90 7.76 -8.11
CA ASP A 30 14.55 8.03 -8.62
C ASP A 30 14.03 9.37 -8.08
N GLU A 31 14.80 10.41 -8.33
CA GLU A 31 14.63 11.75 -7.73
C GLU A 31 13.22 12.34 -7.94
N GLU A 32 12.64 12.14 -9.13
CA GLU A 32 11.32 12.69 -9.46
C GLU A 32 10.21 12.15 -8.53
N ASP A 33 10.27 10.90 -8.17
CA ASP A 33 9.21 10.25 -7.38
C ASP A 33 9.38 10.50 -5.86
N CYS A 34 10.53 11.00 -5.42
CA CYS A 34 10.86 11.26 -4.02
C CYS A 34 10.87 12.74 -3.61
N ILE A 35 10.68 13.68 -4.54
CA ILE A 35 10.71 15.11 -4.25
C ILE A 35 9.47 15.53 -3.48
N TYR A 36 9.65 16.33 -2.41
CA TYR A 36 8.55 16.97 -1.70
C TYR A 36 7.82 18.00 -2.57
N ARG A 37 6.50 17.94 -2.61
CA ARG A 37 5.65 18.81 -3.42
C ARG A 37 4.64 19.56 -2.56
N GLU A 38 4.54 20.85 -2.79
CA GLU A 38 3.58 21.72 -2.11
C GLU A 38 2.20 21.74 -2.79
N GLU A 39 2.12 21.18 -3.99
CA GLU A 39 0.90 21.12 -4.80
C GLU A 39 0.55 19.67 -5.14
N MET A 40 -0.74 19.41 -5.26
CA MET A 40 -1.27 18.09 -5.65
C MET A 40 -0.63 17.61 -6.94
N TYR A 41 -0.03 16.43 -6.90
CA TYR A 41 0.68 15.89 -8.06
C TYR A 41 -0.10 14.82 -8.81
N CYS A 42 -1.08 14.17 -8.19
CA CYS A 42 -1.98 13.25 -8.86
C CYS A 42 -2.89 13.99 -9.87
N GLN A 43 -2.89 13.54 -11.12
CA GLN A 43 -3.79 14.06 -12.15
C GLN A 43 -5.12 13.28 -12.13
N LYS A 44 -6.22 13.97 -11.89
CA LYS A 44 -7.56 13.35 -11.74
C LYS A 44 -7.99 12.59 -13.00
N GLU A 45 -7.63 13.07 -14.17
CA GLU A 45 -7.91 12.39 -15.45
C GLU A 45 -7.15 11.07 -15.55
N VAL A 46 -5.88 11.04 -15.16
CA VAL A 46 -5.06 9.82 -15.16
C VAL A 46 -5.58 8.84 -14.11
N TRP A 47 -5.92 9.32 -12.91
CA TRP A 47 -6.58 8.51 -11.89
C TRP A 47 -7.84 7.82 -12.42
N THR A 48 -8.73 8.59 -13.06
CA THR A 48 -9.99 8.07 -13.61
C THR A 48 -9.75 7.01 -14.68
N ARG A 49 -8.83 7.27 -15.61
CA ARG A 49 -8.48 6.32 -16.67
C ARG A 49 -7.87 5.04 -16.13
N VAL A 50 -6.92 5.14 -15.18
CA VAL A 50 -6.29 3.97 -14.55
C VAL A 50 -7.32 3.11 -13.80
N THR A 51 -8.19 3.71 -12.99
CA THR A 51 -9.19 2.96 -12.22
C THR A 51 -10.24 2.31 -13.13
N ASN A 52 -10.58 2.91 -14.27
CA ASN A 52 -11.42 2.28 -15.29
C ASN A 52 -10.74 1.06 -15.92
N VAL A 53 -9.43 1.12 -16.17
CA VAL A 53 -8.64 -0.04 -16.64
C VAL A 53 -8.62 -1.14 -15.60
N LEU A 54 -8.41 -0.82 -14.32
CA LEU A 54 -8.44 -1.81 -13.25
C LEU A 54 -9.76 -2.58 -13.21
N ALA A 55 -10.89 -1.89 -13.34
CA ALA A 55 -12.21 -2.53 -13.40
C ALA A 55 -12.35 -3.47 -14.62
N LYS A 56 -11.86 -3.05 -15.80
CA LYS A 56 -11.84 -3.88 -17.02
C LYS A 56 -10.97 -5.13 -16.86
N LEU A 57 -9.91 -5.06 -16.06
CA LEU A 57 -8.97 -6.16 -15.78
C LEU A 57 -9.37 -7.01 -14.57
N ALA A 58 -10.62 -6.94 -14.15
CA ALA A 58 -11.18 -7.72 -13.04
C ALA A 58 -10.45 -7.55 -11.69
N PHE A 59 -9.79 -6.42 -11.47
CA PHE A 59 -9.46 -6.02 -10.11
C PHE A 59 -10.75 -5.86 -9.30
N ASN A 60 -10.67 -6.04 -8.01
CA ASN A 60 -11.82 -5.86 -7.12
C ASN A 60 -11.54 -4.92 -5.96
N THR A 61 -10.33 -4.39 -5.87
CA THR A 61 -9.89 -3.55 -4.75
C THR A 61 -8.91 -2.49 -5.27
N VAL A 62 -9.06 -1.26 -4.79
CA VAL A 62 -8.09 -0.16 -4.99
C VAL A 62 -7.65 0.33 -3.62
N ILE A 63 -6.37 0.17 -3.31
CA ILE A 63 -5.78 0.74 -2.09
C ILE A 63 -5.32 2.15 -2.44
N ILE A 64 -5.91 3.13 -1.75
CA ILE A 64 -5.67 4.55 -1.99
C ILE A 64 -4.66 5.05 -0.96
N ASP A 65 -3.42 5.29 -1.38
CA ASP A 65 -2.41 5.92 -0.53
C ASP A 65 -2.70 7.42 -0.45
N ILE A 66 -3.40 7.82 0.60
CA ILE A 66 -4.02 9.15 0.72
C ILE A 66 -2.97 10.21 1.02
N ALA A 67 -2.13 9.97 2.03
CA ALA A 67 -1.10 10.90 2.48
C ALA A 67 -1.63 12.36 2.60
N GLU A 68 -1.00 13.32 1.93
CA GLU A 68 -1.43 14.74 1.89
C GLU A 68 -2.48 15.03 0.81
N GLY A 69 -2.94 14.03 0.10
CA GLY A 69 -3.81 14.17 -1.08
C GLY A 69 -5.26 14.54 -0.79
N VAL A 70 -5.69 14.54 0.47
CA VAL A 70 -7.06 14.90 0.90
C VAL A 70 -7.01 15.88 2.07
N ARG A 71 -7.89 16.87 2.03
CA ARG A 71 -8.07 17.83 3.13
C ARG A 71 -9.03 17.26 4.17
N LEU A 72 -8.47 16.70 5.25
CA LEU A 72 -9.22 16.25 6.42
C LEU A 72 -9.57 17.43 7.32
N ASP A 73 -10.69 17.37 8.04
CA ASP A 73 -11.10 18.42 8.98
C ASP A 73 -10.27 18.38 10.26
N SER A 74 -9.91 17.17 10.71
CA SER A 74 -9.10 16.99 11.92
C SER A 74 -7.70 17.58 11.79
N HIS A 75 -7.08 17.43 10.61
CA HIS A 75 -5.72 17.87 10.32
C HIS A 75 -5.59 18.51 8.94
N PRO A 76 -6.22 19.70 8.72
CA PRO A 76 -6.18 20.36 7.42
C PRO A 76 -4.78 20.86 7.03
N GLU A 77 -3.87 20.98 8.00
CA GLU A 77 -2.49 21.45 7.80
C GLU A 77 -1.60 20.46 7.03
N ILE A 78 -1.98 19.17 6.96
CA ILE A 78 -1.22 18.18 6.19
C ILE A 78 -1.56 18.24 4.70
N ALA A 79 -2.72 18.79 4.34
CA ALA A 79 -3.18 18.80 2.96
C ALA A 79 -2.32 19.73 2.09
N THR A 80 -1.84 19.20 0.96
CA THR A 80 -1.14 20.00 -0.04
C THR A 80 -2.10 20.92 -0.79
N LYS A 81 -1.60 21.96 -1.43
CA LYS A 81 -2.44 22.84 -2.26
C LYS A 81 -3.05 22.05 -3.43
N GLY A 82 -4.35 22.14 -3.59
CA GLY A 82 -5.11 21.38 -4.59
C GLY A 82 -5.44 19.95 -4.18
N ALA A 83 -5.18 19.55 -2.92
CA ALA A 83 -5.68 18.29 -2.37
C ALA A 83 -7.19 18.19 -2.51
N TRP A 84 -7.70 17.00 -2.72
CA TRP A 84 -9.14 16.78 -2.85
C TRP A 84 -9.88 17.16 -1.57
N SER A 85 -11.09 17.68 -1.73
CA SER A 85 -12.01 17.82 -0.60
C SER A 85 -12.53 16.44 -0.16
N LYS A 86 -13.14 16.38 1.02
CA LYS A 86 -13.82 15.17 1.50
C LYS A 86 -14.98 14.77 0.59
N GLU A 87 -15.67 15.76 0.04
CA GLU A 87 -16.78 15.57 -0.91
C GLU A 87 -16.27 14.94 -2.21
N GLU A 88 -15.18 15.45 -2.77
CA GLU A 88 -14.55 14.88 -3.97
C GLU A 88 -14.11 13.44 -3.74
N LEU A 89 -13.51 13.15 -2.58
CA LEU A 89 -13.13 11.77 -2.24
C LEU A 89 -14.36 10.86 -2.07
N ARG A 90 -15.44 11.33 -1.44
CA ARG A 90 -16.69 10.57 -1.32
C ARG A 90 -17.30 10.25 -2.68
N GLU A 91 -17.38 11.22 -3.58
CA GLU A 91 -17.84 11.00 -4.96
C GLU A 91 -17.01 9.92 -5.65
N GLU A 92 -15.69 9.97 -5.47
CA GLU A 92 -14.79 8.99 -6.04
C GLU A 92 -14.94 7.60 -5.43
N ILE A 93 -15.11 7.49 -4.12
CA ILE A 93 -15.44 6.23 -3.43
C ILE A 93 -16.72 5.60 -4.02
N PHE A 94 -17.77 6.40 -4.21
CA PHE A 94 -19.00 5.93 -4.84
C PHE A 94 -18.78 5.46 -6.28
N ARG A 95 -18.00 6.22 -7.06
CA ARG A 95 -17.65 5.84 -8.44
C ARG A 95 -16.89 4.51 -8.49
N LEU A 96 -15.89 4.33 -7.63
CA LEU A 96 -15.11 3.09 -7.56
C LEU A 96 -16.00 1.89 -7.19
N ARG A 97 -16.87 2.05 -6.20
CA ARG A 97 -17.83 1.01 -5.82
C ARG A 97 -18.79 0.66 -6.97
N ALA A 98 -19.26 1.65 -7.74
CA ALA A 98 -20.08 1.43 -8.93
C ALA A 98 -19.35 0.66 -10.04
N LEU A 99 -18.01 0.77 -10.11
CA LEU A 99 -17.16 -0.02 -10.99
C LEU A 99 -16.88 -1.45 -10.47
N GLY A 100 -17.36 -1.80 -9.27
CA GLY A 100 -17.10 -3.07 -8.62
C GLY A 100 -15.73 -3.15 -7.94
N LEU A 101 -15.10 -1.99 -7.70
CA LEU A 101 -13.85 -1.85 -6.98
C LEU A 101 -14.14 -1.45 -5.52
N ASP A 102 -13.56 -2.18 -4.56
CA ASP A 102 -13.61 -1.84 -3.13
C ASP A 102 -12.51 -0.81 -2.83
N PRO A 103 -12.85 0.46 -2.51
CA PRO A 103 -11.87 1.47 -2.17
C PRO A 103 -11.40 1.31 -0.73
N ILE A 104 -10.10 1.20 -0.54
CA ILE A 104 -9.44 0.96 0.75
C ILE A 104 -8.53 2.14 1.08
N PRO A 105 -8.70 2.78 2.25
CA PRO A 105 -7.81 3.84 2.68
C PRO A 105 -6.45 3.28 3.13
N LYS A 106 -5.39 3.98 2.77
CA LYS A 106 -4.04 3.77 3.28
C LYS A 106 -3.41 5.10 3.67
N PHE A 107 -2.79 5.11 4.83
CA PHE A 107 -1.77 6.07 5.23
C PHE A 107 -0.50 5.31 5.62
N ASN A 108 0.65 5.96 5.53
CA ASN A 108 1.89 5.36 5.99
C ASN A 108 2.36 6.08 7.25
N PHE A 109 2.17 5.44 8.41
CA PHE A 109 2.55 5.98 9.71
C PHE A 109 4.00 5.63 10.11
N SER A 110 4.82 5.11 9.17
CA SER A 110 6.24 4.88 9.41
C SER A 110 7.04 6.19 9.36
N PRO A 111 8.05 6.35 10.22
CA PRO A 111 9.03 7.44 10.09
C PRO A 111 9.75 7.47 8.74
N ALA A 112 9.88 6.31 8.07
CA ALA A 112 10.50 6.20 6.74
C ALA A 112 9.71 6.94 5.65
N HIS A 113 8.40 7.02 5.80
CA HIS A 113 7.47 7.55 4.79
C HIS A 113 6.61 8.70 5.32
N SER A 114 7.18 9.55 6.15
CA SER A 114 6.46 10.56 6.94
C SER A 114 6.47 11.98 6.37
N ALA A 115 6.98 12.20 5.15
CA ALA A 115 7.07 13.55 4.58
C ALA A 115 5.71 14.24 4.47
N TRP A 116 4.63 13.50 4.21
CA TRP A 116 3.25 14.01 4.14
C TRP A 116 2.72 14.57 5.46
N MET A 117 3.29 14.17 6.59
CA MET A 117 2.85 14.58 7.92
C MET A 117 3.29 16.01 8.30
N GLY A 118 4.17 16.64 7.52
CA GLY A 118 4.73 17.94 7.86
C GLY A 118 5.44 17.92 9.22
N ASP A 119 5.07 18.83 10.14
CA ASP A 119 5.69 18.94 11.46
C ASP A 119 5.38 17.75 12.39
N TRP A 120 4.32 17.00 12.12
CA TRP A 120 3.99 15.78 12.88
C TRP A 120 5.04 14.69 12.70
N ALA A 121 5.78 14.68 11.60
CA ALA A 121 6.87 13.76 11.35
C ALA A 121 8.05 13.87 12.35
N TYR A 122 8.03 14.88 13.22
CA TYR A 122 9.01 15.06 14.29
C TYR A 122 8.47 14.69 15.68
N ARG A 123 7.25 14.14 15.76
CA ARG A 123 6.55 13.85 17.02
C ARG A 123 6.31 12.35 17.28
N PHE A 124 6.92 11.48 16.50
CA PHE A 124 6.80 10.04 16.72
C PHE A 124 7.06 9.63 18.16
N GLY A 125 6.23 8.75 18.69
CA GLY A 125 6.36 8.24 20.05
C GLY A 125 5.88 9.18 21.15
N THR A 126 5.21 10.28 20.80
CA THR A 126 4.59 11.20 21.77
C THR A 126 3.07 10.98 21.88
N PRO A 127 2.44 11.29 23.02
CA PRO A 127 0.98 11.21 23.14
C PRO A 127 0.21 12.09 22.13
N GLU A 128 0.80 13.23 21.74
CA GLU A 128 0.22 14.10 20.73
C GLU A 128 0.20 13.45 19.36
N PHE A 129 1.25 12.66 19.03
CA PHE A 129 1.29 11.89 17.78
C PHE A 129 0.24 10.76 17.79
N ASP A 130 0.01 10.11 18.92
CA ASP A 130 -1.05 9.11 19.05
C ASP A 130 -2.44 9.73 18.76
N VAL A 131 -2.70 10.94 19.28
CA VAL A 131 -3.94 11.68 18.98
C VAL A 131 -4.05 12.02 17.50
N PHE A 132 -2.98 12.55 16.90
CA PHE A 132 -2.90 12.83 15.47
C PHE A 132 -3.25 11.60 14.60
N CYS A 133 -2.63 10.47 14.88
CA CYS A 133 -2.91 9.23 14.14
C CYS A 133 -4.35 8.77 14.32
N LYS A 134 -4.86 8.82 15.56
CA LYS A 134 -6.24 8.44 15.89
C LYS A 134 -7.24 9.28 15.11
N ASP A 135 -7.08 10.60 15.12
CA ASP A 135 -8.00 11.53 14.48
C ASP A 135 -8.07 11.30 12.96
N ILE A 136 -6.91 11.10 12.30
CA ILE A 136 -6.84 10.76 10.87
C ILE A 136 -7.53 9.42 10.59
N ILE A 137 -7.27 8.38 11.39
CA ILE A 137 -7.84 7.04 11.18
C ILE A 137 -9.37 7.10 11.33
N GLU A 138 -9.87 7.69 12.42
CA GLU A 138 -11.30 7.74 12.70
C GLU A 138 -12.06 8.55 11.65
N GLU A 139 -11.59 9.75 11.29
CA GLU A 139 -12.20 10.56 10.24
C GLU A 139 -12.20 9.85 8.89
N THR A 140 -11.09 9.19 8.54
CA THR A 140 -11.00 8.49 7.27
C THR A 140 -11.89 7.25 7.23
N ILE A 141 -11.99 6.48 8.31
CA ILE A 141 -12.93 5.33 8.38
C ILE A 141 -14.37 5.80 8.15
N ASP A 142 -14.75 6.91 8.79
CA ASP A 142 -16.10 7.46 8.64
C ASP A 142 -16.34 8.01 7.22
N LEU A 143 -15.30 8.58 6.61
CA LEU A 143 -15.35 9.07 5.23
C LEU A 143 -15.55 7.93 4.21
N PHE A 144 -14.94 6.76 4.46
CA PHE A 144 -15.06 5.56 3.63
C PHE A 144 -16.29 4.69 3.98
N ASP A 145 -17.14 5.10 4.91
CA ASP A 145 -18.31 4.35 5.35
C ASP A 145 -17.96 2.92 5.75
N THR A 146 -17.04 2.79 6.69
CA THR A 146 -16.54 1.53 7.25
C THR A 146 -15.91 0.63 6.16
N PRO A 147 -14.68 0.90 5.73
CA PRO A 147 -14.00 0.11 4.68
C PRO A 147 -13.74 -1.32 5.14
N THR A 148 -13.57 -2.25 4.20
CA THR A 148 -13.28 -3.66 4.49
C THR A 148 -12.01 -3.84 5.33
N PHE A 149 -10.99 -3.00 5.09
CA PHE A 149 -9.79 -2.90 5.92
C PHE A 149 -9.18 -1.49 5.81
N PHE A 150 -8.28 -1.17 6.73
CA PHE A 150 -7.51 0.08 6.75
C PHE A 150 -6.02 -0.25 6.79
N HIS A 151 -5.22 0.28 5.85
CA HIS A 151 -3.81 0.00 5.76
C HIS A 151 -2.96 1.10 6.39
N ILE A 152 -2.15 0.75 7.40
CA ILE A 152 -1.38 1.72 8.20
C ILE A 152 0.05 1.96 7.71
N GLY A 153 0.52 1.25 6.68
CA GLY A 153 1.92 1.34 6.27
C GLY A 153 2.85 0.66 7.27
N GLU A 154 3.71 1.42 7.95
CA GLU A 154 4.60 1.02 9.07
C GLU A 154 5.83 0.21 8.69
N GLU A 155 6.29 0.26 7.46
CA GLU A 155 7.49 -0.44 6.97
C GLU A 155 8.75 0.43 6.98
N GLU A 156 9.89 -0.24 6.82
CA GLU A 156 11.20 0.34 6.47
C GLU A 156 11.80 1.32 7.50
N GLU A 157 11.37 1.27 8.75
CA GLU A 157 12.00 2.04 9.84
C GLU A 157 13.33 1.38 10.25
N SER A 158 14.38 1.65 9.48
CA SER A 158 15.70 1.10 9.72
C SER A 158 16.79 2.17 9.83
N ALA A 159 17.91 1.82 10.50
CA ALA A 159 19.06 2.72 10.60
C ALA A 159 19.66 3.10 9.24
N ALA A 160 19.56 2.23 8.24
CA ALA A 160 20.06 2.50 6.89
C ALA A 160 19.28 3.63 6.21
N LEU A 161 17.98 3.74 6.46
CA LEU A 161 17.14 4.80 5.88
C LEU A 161 17.22 6.12 6.65
N GLN A 162 17.73 6.13 7.89
CA GLN A 162 17.97 7.37 8.65
C GLN A 162 18.84 8.38 7.90
N HIS A 163 19.81 7.92 7.14
CA HIS A 163 20.69 8.79 6.36
C HIS A 163 19.98 9.51 5.20
N ASN A 164 18.81 8.99 4.77
CA ASN A 164 18.11 9.49 3.60
C ASN A 164 16.87 10.31 3.95
N TYR A 165 15.99 9.81 4.81
CA TYR A 165 14.65 10.38 5.01
C TYR A 165 14.22 10.48 6.46
N ILE A 166 14.71 9.58 7.33
CA ILE A 166 14.23 9.44 8.69
C ILE A 166 14.94 10.42 9.61
N SER A 167 14.17 11.25 10.31
CA SER A 167 14.68 12.15 11.34
C SER A 167 14.63 11.53 12.74
N ILE A 168 13.73 10.56 12.93
CA ILE A 168 13.49 9.88 14.20
C ILE A 168 13.35 8.38 13.91
N THR A 169 13.95 7.53 14.74
CA THR A 169 13.65 6.09 14.82
C THR A 169 13.18 5.74 16.21
N ARG A 170 12.17 4.89 16.28
CA ARG A 170 11.66 4.38 17.55
C ARG A 170 12.48 3.17 18.00
N CYS A 171 12.70 3.03 19.29
CA CYS A 171 13.18 1.74 19.80
C CYS A 171 12.11 0.65 19.58
N PRO A 172 12.48 -0.64 19.50
CA PRO A 172 11.52 -1.73 19.22
C PRO A 172 10.30 -1.73 20.14
N LYS A 173 10.48 -1.47 21.42
CA LYS A 173 9.39 -1.40 22.39
C LYS A 173 8.39 -0.28 22.03
N LYS A 174 8.88 0.93 21.74
CA LYS A 174 8.01 2.07 21.39
C LYS A 174 7.32 1.85 20.05
N LYS A 175 8.03 1.29 19.06
CA LYS A 175 7.44 0.89 17.78
C LYS A 175 6.27 -0.08 17.98
N ALA A 176 6.46 -1.11 18.82
CA ALA A 176 5.41 -2.07 19.14
C ALA A 176 4.19 -1.42 19.84
N GLU A 177 4.44 -0.52 20.80
CA GLU A 177 3.36 0.22 21.48
C GLU A 177 2.53 1.05 20.49
N ASP A 178 3.20 1.81 19.61
CA ASP A 178 2.54 2.66 18.61
C ASP A 178 1.75 1.81 17.60
N VAL A 179 2.33 0.74 17.08
CA VAL A 179 1.64 -0.13 16.11
C VAL A 179 0.41 -0.80 16.74
N ARG A 180 0.53 -1.29 17.98
CA ARG A 180 -0.63 -1.86 18.71
C ARG A 180 -1.73 -0.81 18.93
N PHE A 181 -1.34 0.42 19.27
CA PHE A 181 -2.29 1.52 19.39
C PHE A 181 -3.07 1.76 18.10
N LEU A 182 -2.38 1.79 16.94
CA LEU A 182 -3.04 1.96 15.63
C LEU A 182 -4.01 0.81 15.34
N PHE A 183 -3.62 -0.44 15.62
CA PHE A 183 -4.53 -1.59 15.49
C PHE A 183 -5.77 -1.44 16.37
N ASP A 184 -5.58 -1.05 17.62
CA ASP A 184 -6.69 -0.87 18.56
C ASP A 184 -7.69 0.20 18.12
N VAL A 185 -7.20 1.33 17.58
CA VAL A 185 -8.06 2.40 17.05
C VAL A 185 -8.93 1.86 15.91
N ILE A 186 -8.34 1.14 14.96
CA ILE A 186 -9.04 0.60 13.80
C ILE A 186 -10.03 -0.50 14.20
N LEU A 187 -9.63 -1.43 15.07
CA LEU A 187 -10.48 -2.51 15.56
C LEU A 187 -11.70 -1.99 16.34
N LYS A 188 -11.53 -0.93 17.15
CA LYS A 188 -12.64 -0.28 17.86
C LYS A 188 -13.70 0.32 16.94
N LYS A 189 -13.32 0.68 15.72
CA LYS A 189 -14.25 1.14 14.66
C LYS A 189 -14.87 -0.03 13.87
N GLY A 190 -14.57 -1.28 14.22
CA GLY A 190 -15.08 -2.48 13.55
C GLY A 190 -14.46 -2.74 12.19
N VAL A 191 -13.31 -2.12 11.88
CA VAL A 191 -12.57 -2.28 10.64
C VAL A 191 -11.38 -3.22 10.86
N ARG A 192 -10.99 -3.96 9.84
CA ARG A 192 -9.83 -4.84 9.87
C ARG A 192 -8.53 -4.04 9.65
N PRO A 193 -7.54 -4.08 10.56
CA PRO A 193 -6.24 -3.46 10.30
C PRO A 193 -5.47 -4.21 9.21
N ALA A 194 -4.69 -3.47 8.42
CA ALA A 194 -3.73 -4.02 7.47
C ALA A 194 -2.41 -3.27 7.58
N ILE A 195 -1.29 -3.95 7.36
CA ILE A 195 0.05 -3.42 7.57
C ILE A 195 1.03 -4.00 6.55
N TRP A 196 2.03 -3.23 6.15
CA TRP A 196 3.23 -3.78 5.56
C TRP A 196 4.03 -4.50 6.65
N MET A 197 3.92 -5.82 6.68
CA MET A 197 4.58 -6.61 7.72
C MET A 197 5.98 -7.00 7.26
N ASP A 198 6.96 -6.16 7.59
CA ASP A 198 8.37 -6.50 7.44
C ASP A 198 8.91 -7.24 8.68
N PRO A 199 10.10 -7.85 8.61
CA PRO A 199 10.69 -8.57 9.74
C PRO A 199 10.88 -7.70 10.98
N ASP A 200 11.31 -6.45 10.80
CA ASP A 200 11.61 -5.54 11.92
C ASP A 200 10.34 -5.17 12.70
N VAL A 201 9.21 -4.99 11.99
CA VAL A 201 7.90 -4.76 12.62
C VAL A 201 7.45 -6.01 13.37
N PHE A 202 7.54 -7.19 12.73
CA PHE A 202 7.10 -8.43 13.34
C PHE A 202 7.94 -8.80 14.59
N GLU A 203 9.25 -8.57 14.53
CA GLU A 203 10.15 -8.80 15.66
C GLU A 203 9.91 -7.79 16.78
N ALA A 204 9.69 -6.51 16.47
CA ALA A 204 9.33 -5.50 17.48
C ALA A 204 8.04 -5.86 18.22
N LEU A 205 7.06 -6.44 17.54
CA LEU A 205 5.81 -6.93 18.12
C LEU A 205 5.95 -8.27 18.86
N GLU A 206 7.14 -8.89 18.86
CA GLU A 206 7.41 -10.21 19.46
C GLU A 206 6.47 -11.31 18.95
N GLY A 207 5.96 -11.15 17.72
CA GLY A 207 4.95 -12.04 17.13
C GLY A 207 3.55 -11.96 17.76
N ASP A 208 3.34 -11.07 18.72
CA ASP A 208 2.04 -10.80 19.36
C ASP A 208 1.25 -9.78 18.56
N VAL A 209 0.58 -10.26 17.52
CA VAL A 209 -0.25 -9.47 16.61
C VAL A 209 -1.67 -10.01 16.62
N PRO A 210 -2.72 -9.17 16.70
CA PRO A 210 -4.11 -9.62 16.59
C PRO A 210 -4.34 -10.42 15.31
N ARG A 211 -5.12 -11.50 15.37
CA ARG A 211 -5.39 -12.39 14.23
C ARG A 211 -6.19 -11.74 13.12
N GLU A 212 -6.88 -10.68 13.44
CA GLU A 212 -7.63 -9.86 12.49
C GLU A 212 -6.71 -9.10 11.54
N VAL A 213 -5.46 -8.80 11.93
CA VAL A 213 -4.54 -8.00 11.12
C VAL A 213 -4.20 -8.71 9.82
N LEU A 214 -4.34 -8.00 8.72
CA LEU A 214 -4.02 -8.46 7.37
C LEU A 214 -2.58 -8.08 7.02
N PHE A 215 -1.73 -9.05 6.73
CA PHE A 215 -0.31 -8.85 6.46
C PHE A 215 -0.07 -8.67 4.97
N PHE A 216 0.27 -7.47 4.56
CA PHE A 216 0.84 -7.22 3.24
C PHE A 216 2.34 -7.47 3.31
N THR A 217 2.85 -8.20 2.33
CA THR A 217 4.27 -8.57 2.24
C THR A 217 4.75 -8.32 0.83
N TRP A 218 5.81 -7.62 0.64
CA TRP A 218 6.32 -7.31 -0.70
C TRP A 218 7.52 -8.18 -1.08
N ASN A 219 7.63 -8.50 -2.37
CA ASN A 219 8.82 -9.06 -2.95
C ASN A 219 8.93 -8.60 -4.41
N TYR A 220 9.85 -7.69 -4.68
CA TYR A 220 10.08 -7.13 -6.02
C TYR A 220 11.32 -7.71 -6.70
N GLY A 221 11.92 -8.76 -6.13
CA GLY A 221 13.13 -9.39 -6.64
C GLY A 221 12.96 -9.97 -8.04
N MET A 222 14.08 -10.07 -8.77
CA MET A 222 14.18 -10.65 -10.12
C MET A 222 14.39 -12.19 -10.11
N GLN A 223 14.05 -12.86 -9.03
CA GLN A 223 14.30 -14.28 -8.82
C GLN A 223 13.16 -15.13 -9.38
N ARG A 224 13.52 -16.25 -9.99
CA ARG A 224 12.55 -17.27 -10.37
C ARG A 224 12.05 -18.04 -9.14
N GLU A 225 10.88 -18.66 -9.25
CA GLU A 225 10.26 -19.45 -8.18
C GLU A 225 11.25 -20.41 -7.48
N VAL A 226 12.03 -21.16 -8.23
CA VAL A 226 13.00 -22.13 -7.69
C VAL A 226 14.09 -21.43 -6.88
N GLU A 227 14.61 -20.32 -7.39
CA GLU A 227 15.67 -19.55 -6.74
C GLU A 227 15.19 -18.86 -5.46
N MET A 228 13.90 -18.51 -5.38
CA MET A 228 13.32 -17.90 -4.19
C MET A 228 13.30 -18.81 -2.98
N LEU A 229 13.24 -20.12 -3.19
CA LEU A 229 13.18 -21.11 -2.11
C LEU A 229 14.55 -21.68 -1.74
N GLU A 230 15.39 -21.89 -2.74
CA GLU A 230 16.71 -22.48 -2.55
C GLU A 230 17.75 -21.47 -2.06
N GLN A 231 17.65 -20.22 -2.52
CA GLN A 231 18.57 -19.13 -2.18
C GLN A 231 17.91 -18.12 -1.23
N THR A 232 17.50 -18.49 -0.06
CA THR A 232 17.26 -17.53 1.04
C THR A 232 16.71 -16.14 0.65
N SER A 233 15.75 -16.05 -0.29
CA SER A 233 14.95 -14.83 -0.40
C SER A 233 14.16 -14.68 0.90
N ASP A 234 14.62 -13.81 1.78
CA ASP A 234 14.01 -13.58 3.10
C ASP A 234 12.53 -13.22 2.98
N TYR A 235 12.14 -12.55 1.90
CA TYR A 235 10.76 -12.17 1.63
C TYR A 235 9.82 -13.37 1.37
N MET A 236 10.24 -14.40 0.62
CA MET A 236 9.40 -15.59 0.42
C MET A 236 9.29 -16.43 1.69
N LYS A 237 10.37 -16.53 2.46
CA LYS A 237 10.35 -17.16 3.79
C LYS A 237 9.40 -16.44 4.73
N MET A 238 9.36 -15.14 4.67
CA MET A 238 8.50 -14.28 5.46
C MET A 238 7.02 -14.53 5.15
N ILE A 239 6.64 -14.54 3.86
CA ILE A 239 5.27 -14.86 3.42
C ILE A 239 4.85 -16.25 3.93
N HIS A 240 5.72 -17.26 3.72
CA HIS A 240 5.47 -18.62 4.19
C HIS A 240 5.36 -18.68 5.73
N ARG A 241 6.29 -18.03 6.45
CA ARG A 241 6.32 -17.99 7.93
C ARG A 241 5.01 -17.43 8.48
N TYR A 242 4.58 -16.25 8.00
CA TYR A 242 3.37 -15.61 8.52
C TYR A 242 2.11 -16.42 8.24
N ALA A 243 1.99 -16.97 7.04
CA ALA A 243 0.87 -17.86 6.71
C ALA A 243 0.87 -19.14 7.57
N THR A 244 2.04 -19.74 7.82
CA THR A 244 2.18 -20.91 8.71
C THR A 244 1.85 -20.61 10.16
N LEU A 245 2.15 -19.39 10.61
CA LEU A 245 1.73 -18.90 11.93
C LEU A 245 0.24 -18.60 12.02
N GLY A 246 -0.53 -18.73 10.91
CA GLY A 246 -1.97 -18.59 10.85
C GLY A 246 -2.47 -17.18 10.55
N TYR A 247 -1.60 -16.25 10.13
CA TYR A 247 -2.02 -14.94 9.64
C TYR A 247 -2.46 -14.97 8.19
N ASP A 248 -3.43 -14.14 7.85
CA ASP A 248 -3.81 -13.94 6.45
C ASP A 248 -2.80 -12.99 5.78
N VAL A 249 -2.29 -13.41 4.63
CA VAL A 249 -1.27 -12.69 3.88
C VAL A 249 -1.79 -12.22 2.53
N VAL A 250 -1.30 -11.05 2.09
CA VAL A 250 -1.51 -10.48 0.75
C VAL A 250 -0.14 -10.21 0.13
N PRO A 251 0.44 -11.19 -0.58
CA PRO A 251 1.68 -10.96 -1.29
C PRO A 251 1.55 -9.82 -2.29
N THR A 252 2.48 -8.87 -2.21
CA THR A 252 2.52 -7.69 -3.07
C THR A 252 3.64 -7.82 -4.08
N VAL A 253 3.29 -7.59 -5.34
CA VAL A 253 4.14 -7.69 -6.51
C VAL A 253 4.28 -6.35 -7.21
N SER A 254 5.20 -6.23 -8.16
CA SER A 254 5.40 -5.01 -8.94
C SER A 254 6.14 -5.29 -10.25
N THR A 255 5.89 -4.47 -11.25
CA THR A 255 6.75 -4.40 -12.44
C THR A 255 7.96 -3.48 -12.26
N TRP A 256 8.11 -2.87 -11.08
CA TRP A 256 9.15 -1.89 -10.77
C TRP A 256 10.58 -2.38 -11.05
N SER A 257 10.89 -3.62 -10.69
CA SER A 257 12.21 -4.20 -10.92
C SER A 257 12.24 -5.24 -12.06
N TRP A 258 11.11 -5.95 -12.27
CA TRP A 258 11.05 -7.05 -13.23
C TRP A 258 9.62 -7.38 -13.65
N HIS A 259 9.38 -7.43 -14.97
CA HIS A 259 8.06 -7.69 -15.55
C HIS A 259 7.48 -9.10 -15.26
N LEU A 260 8.32 -10.09 -14.95
CA LEU A 260 7.86 -11.43 -14.58
C LEU A 260 7.62 -11.59 -13.07
N ASN A 261 7.91 -10.58 -12.26
CA ASN A 261 7.80 -10.62 -10.80
C ASN A 261 6.45 -11.18 -10.34
N ALA A 262 5.35 -10.61 -10.82
CA ALA A 262 4.00 -11.04 -10.43
C ALA A 262 3.77 -12.54 -10.67
N LYS A 263 4.14 -13.04 -11.84
CA LYS A 263 3.95 -14.45 -12.23
C LYS A 263 4.76 -15.40 -11.36
N GLU A 264 6.02 -15.07 -11.11
CA GLU A 264 6.92 -15.93 -10.35
C GLU A 264 6.56 -15.95 -8.85
N ILE A 265 6.21 -14.79 -8.25
CA ILE A 265 5.73 -14.73 -6.86
C ILE A 265 4.41 -15.52 -6.71
N MET A 266 3.45 -15.34 -7.61
CA MET A 266 2.18 -16.06 -7.55
C MET A 266 2.35 -17.58 -7.68
N LYS A 267 3.24 -18.05 -8.56
CA LYS A 267 3.60 -19.48 -8.67
C LYS A 267 4.21 -20.02 -7.37
N ALA A 268 5.19 -19.30 -6.82
CA ALA A 268 5.84 -19.68 -5.58
C ALA A 268 4.83 -19.74 -4.43
N CYS A 269 3.98 -18.74 -4.29
CA CYS A 269 2.94 -18.71 -3.27
C CYS A 269 1.93 -19.85 -3.46
N LYS A 270 1.49 -20.13 -4.71
CA LYS A 270 0.56 -21.23 -5.01
C LYS A 270 1.11 -22.58 -4.59
N LYS A 271 2.42 -22.78 -4.74
CA LYS A 271 3.08 -24.06 -4.47
C LYS A 271 3.47 -24.24 -3.00
N HIS A 272 3.89 -23.17 -2.33
CA HIS A 272 4.62 -23.26 -1.06
C HIS A 272 3.93 -22.60 0.13
N VAL A 273 2.91 -21.76 -0.09
CA VAL A 273 2.21 -21.06 0.99
C VAL A 273 0.84 -21.70 1.24
N PRO A 274 0.40 -21.90 2.50
CA PRO A 274 -0.95 -22.36 2.80
C PRO A 274 -2.01 -21.51 2.11
N GLN A 275 -2.76 -22.12 1.16
CA GLN A 275 -3.64 -21.38 0.26
C GLN A 275 -4.85 -20.76 0.96
N GLU A 276 -5.27 -21.33 2.07
CA GLU A 276 -6.35 -20.80 2.92
C GLU A 276 -5.94 -19.51 3.63
N ARG A 277 -4.63 -19.24 3.75
CA ARG A 277 -4.07 -18.05 4.36
C ARG A 277 -3.72 -16.95 3.36
N ILE A 278 -3.74 -17.23 2.08
CA ILE A 278 -3.58 -16.18 1.07
C ILE A 278 -4.93 -15.48 0.90
N ALA A 279 -5.07 -14.28 1.46
CA ALA A 279 -6.27 -13.47 1.32
C ALA A 279 -6.43 -12.88 -0.09
N GLY A 280 -5.34 -12.75 -0.82
CA GLY A 280 -5.30 -12.26 -2.20
C GLY A 280 -3.92 -11.83 -2.62
N TYR A 281 -3.83 -10.96 -3.62
CA TYR A 281 -2.60 -10.38 -4.13
C TYR A 281 -2.80 -8.91 -4.46
N THR A 282 -1.72 -8.12 -4.34
CA THR A 282 -1.71 -6.69 -4.67
C THR A 282 -0.58 -6.40 -5.64
N THR A 283 -0.79 -5.49 -6.59
CA THR A 283 0.30 -4.83 -7.30
C THR A 283 0.53 -3.43 -6.76
N ALA A 284 1.79 -3.05 -6.60
CA ALA A 284 2.22 -1.72 -6.19
C ALA A 284 3.31 -1.22 -7.15
N SER A 285 2.91 -0.40 -8.10
CA SER A 285 3.82 0.10 -9.14
C SER A 285 4.79 1.17 -8.62
N TRP A 286 4.44 1.83 -7.51
CA TRP A 286 5.15 2.98 -6.93
C TRP A 286 5.32 4.15 -7.92
N MET A 287 4.47 4.21 -8.93
CA MET A 287 4.44 5.28 -9.92
C MET A 287 3.39 6.33 -9.57
N LEU A 288 3.76 7.58 -9.74
CA LEU A 288 2.84 8.70 -9.57
C LEU A 288 1.81 8.74 -10.71
N LEU A 289 0.58 9.14 -10.40
CA LEU A 289 -0.53 9.23 -11.36
C LEU A 289 -0.41 10.47 -12.25
N ARG A 290 0.48 10.35 -13.25
CA ARG A 290 0.82 11.40 -14.23
C ARG A 290 0.67 10.88 -15.63
N GLU A 291 0.37 11.76 -16.59
CA GLU A 291 0.18 11.38 -18.00
C GLU A 291 1.41 10.66 -18.58
N ASN A 292 2.60 11.10 -18.24
CA ASN A 292 3.85 10.46 -18.69
C ASN A 292 4.09 9.06 -18.10
N LYS A 293 3.37 8.68 -17.05
CA LYS A 293 3.42 7.34 -16.41
C LYS A 293 2.20 6.48 -16.77
N TYR A 294 1.20 7.02 -17.46
CA TYR A 294 -0.08 6.34 -17.69
C TYR A 294 0.07 4.96 -18.32
N PHE A 295 0.81 4.84 -19.42
CA PHE A 295 1.03 3.54 -20.06
C PHE A 295 1.78 2.54 -19.19
N ALA A 296 2.71 3.00 -18.36
CA ALA A 296 3.43 2.14 -17.42
C ALA A 296 2.50 1.62 -16.31
N LEU A 297 1.58 2.46 -15.81
CA LEU A 297 0.54 2.08 -14.84
C LEU A 297 -0.42 1.04 -15.42
N VAL A 298 -0.87 1.25 -16.68
CA VAL A 298 -1.73 0.29 -17.39
C VAL A 298 -0.99 -1.03 -17.63
N ASN A 299 0.29 -0.97 -17.99
CA ASN A 299 1.11 -2.17 -18.20
C ASN A 299 1.34 -2.95 -16.91
N ASP A 300 1.53 -2.27 -15.77
CA ASP A 300 1.63 -2.92 -14.46
C ASP A 300 0.35 -3.68 -14.12
N ALA A 301 -0.80 -3.03 -14.26
CA ALA A 301 -2.11 -3.65 -14.04
C ALA A 301 -2.36 -4.86 -14.96
N TYR A 302 -2.02 -4.73 -16.24
CA TYR A 302 -2.16 -5.82 -17.21
C TYR A 302 -1.22 -6.98 -16.89
N THR A 303 0.01 -6.70 -16.49
CA THR A 303 1.00 -7.74 -16.11
C THR A 303 0.53 -8.53 -14.90
N PHE A 304 -0.02 -7.84 -13.89
CA PHE A 304 -0.65 -8.50 -12.75
C PHE A 304 -1.83 -9.38 -13.16
N TYR A 305 -2.77 -8.84 -13.96
CA TYR A 305 -3.91 -9.58 -14.47
C TYR A 305 -3.49 -10.83 -15.24
N ALA A 306 -2.54 -10.69 -16.18
CA ALA A 306 -2.06 -11.81 -16.99
C ALA A 306 -1.38 -12.89 -16.12
N ALA A 307 -0.57 -12.47 -15.16
CA ALA A 307 0.06 -13.39 -14.20
C ALA A 307 -0.98 -14.15 -13.37
N TYR A 308 -1.98 -13.43 -12.84
CA TYR A 308 -3.05 -14.04 -12.03
C TYR A 308 -3.87 -15.04 -12.84
N ARG A 309 -4.27 -14.68 -14.06
CA ARG A 309 -5.00 -15.56 -14.98
C ARG A 309 -4.17 -16.81 -15.31
N ASP A 310 -2.90 -16.65 -15.68
CA ASP A 310 -2.01 -17.75 -16.06
C ASP A 310 -1.78 -18.74 -14.90
N VAL A 311 -1.66 -18.23 -13.68
CA VAL A 311 -1.36 -19.07 -12.51
C VAL A 311 -2.62 -19.74 -11.96
N PHE A 312 -3.74 -19.02 -11.91
CA PHE A 312 -4.94 -19.51 -11.23
C PHE A 312 -6.07 -19.92 -12.17
N GLY A 313 -6.09 -19.45 -13.41
CA GLY A 313 -7.09 -19.84 -14.42
C GLY A 313 -8.52 -19.35 -14.11
N THR A 314 -8.71 -18.40 -13.20
CA THR A 314 -10.01 -18.01 -12.67
C THR A 314 -10.56 -16.70 -13.25
N LEU A 315 -9.76 -15.97 -14.02
CA LEU A 315 -10.18 -14.72 -14.65
C LEU A 315 -10.54 -14.96 -16.12
N PRO A 316 -11.55 -14.23 -16.66
CA PRO A 316 -11.87 -14.29 -18.07
C PRO A 316 -10.67 -13.85 -18.92
N ASP A 317 -10.54 -14.42 -20.09
CA ASP A 317 -9.57 -13.94 -21.06
C ASP A 317 -9.96 -12.57 -21.60
N THR A 318 -8.99 -11.75 -21.93
CA THR A 318 -9.20 -10.52 -22.69
C THR A 318 -8.33 -10.56 -23.94
N ASP A 319 -8.96 -10.37 -25.10
CA ASP A 319 -8.25 -10.24 -26.37
C ASP A 319 -7.53 -8.88 -26.48
N LYS A 320 -7.86 -7.95 -25.56
CA LYS A 320 -7.31 -6.59 -25.57
C LYS A 320 -5.89 -6.58 -25.04
N LYS A 321 -5.03 -5.87 -25.73
CA LYS A 321 -3.66 -5.55 -25.31
C LYS A 321 -3.63 -4.34 -24.37
N PRO A 322 -2.55 -4.13 -23.59
CA PRO A 322 -2.47 -2.99 -22.67
C PRO A 322 -2.80 -1.64 -23.31
N TRP A 323 -2.32 -1.40 -24.55
CA TRP A 323 -2.58 -0.16 -25.28
C TRP A 323 -4.02 0.00 -25.77
N GLU A 324 -4.76 -1.09 -25.97
CA GLU A 324 -6.19 -1.08 -26.32
C GLU A 324 -7.09 -0.87 -25.09
N LEU A 325 -6.55 -1.06 -23.90
CA LEU A 325 -7.22 -0.78 -22.64
C LEU A 325 -7.03 0.67 -22.20
N ALA A 326 -5.95 1.29 -22.70
CA ALA A 326 -5.56 2.65 -22.36
C ALA A 326 -6.45 3.71 -23.03
N ASP A 327 -7.19 3.33 -24.09
CA ASP A 327 -8.17 4.16 -24.78
C ASP A 327 -9.55 4.02 -24.10
#